data_6dc70fb9c3421929ecdcb986f393d706
#
_entry.id   6dc70fb9c3421929ecdcb986f393d706
#
_cell.length_a   1.000
_cell.length_b   1.000
_cell.length_c   1.000
_cell.angle_alpha   90.00
_cell.angle_beta   90.00
_cell.angle_gamma   90.00
#
_symmetry.space_group_name_H-M   'P 1'
#
loop_
_entity.id
_entity.type
_entity.pdbx_description
1 polymer ?
#
loop_
_entity_poly.entity_id
_entity_poly.type
_entity_poly.pdbx_seq_one_letter_code
_entity_poly.pdbx_strand_id
1 'polypeptide(L)'
;MSVKILAVGDICGEPGLSFLEKRLRDYRKENNIDFVVVNGENANVVGITPRQADAILRAGADVITLGNHTWTRTELQPYLDERKKILRPANFAPQCPGRGIDAFKTPFGDVCVLNLLGRFTLDSNTDNPFVIADGFMEEIREKIILVDFHAEGTSAKRAMGFLLDGRASAVWGTHTHVQTSDACVLPKGTGYITDLGMTGAENSVLGIDPEQSIGKFMGDPPRRYESAKGPVKLEGCIFEIDPETGRCLSAEGIRLK
;
A
#
# COMPACT_ATOMS: atom_id res chain seq x y z
N MET A 1 -1.56 -15.24 -21.38
CA MET A 1 -2.67 -14.46 -20.77
C MET A 1 -2.04 -13.56 -19.75
N SER A 2 -2.42 -12.28 -19.70
CA SER A 2 -1.96 -11.36 -18.67
C SER A 2 -2.77 -11.55 -17.38
N VAL A 3 -2.21 -11.11 -16.26
CA VAL A 3 -2.88 -11.05 -14.95
C VAL A 3 -3.01 -9.61 -14.49
N LYS A 4 -4.11 -9.30 -13.83
CA LYS A 4 -4.40 -7.96 -13.33
C LYS A 4 -4.21 -7.88 -11.82
N ILE A 5 -3.31 -7.02 -11.41
CA ILE A 5 -3.01 -6.73 -10.01
C ILE A 5 -3.61 -5.36 -9.66
N LEU A 6 -4.42 -5.29 -8.62
CA LEU A 6 -4.93 -4.04 -8.07
C LEU A 6 -4.14 -3.68 -6.81
N ALA A 7 -3.47 -2.54 -6.82
CA ALA A 7 -2.92 -1.90 -5.63
C ALA A 7 -3.88 -0.79 -5.18
N VAL A 8 -4.33 -0.84 -3.92
CA VAL A 8 -5.26 0.12 -3.32
C VAL A 8 -4.51 1.01 -2.34
N GLY A 9 -4.69 2.32 -2.48
CA GLY A 9 -4.10 3.33 -1.61
C GLY A 9 -4.61 3.27 -0.16
N ASP A 10 -3.95 4.02 0.69
CA ASP A 10 -4.11 4.02 2.14
C ASP A 10 -5.58 4.05 2.59
N ILE A 11 -6.02 3.04 3.35
CA ILE A 11 -7.36 3.03 3.93
C ILE A 11 -7.41 4.03 5.07
N CYS A 12 -8.22 5.08 4.92
CA CYS A 12 -8.30 6.17 5.89
C CYS A 12 -9.58 6.09 6.73
N GLY A 13 -9.44 5.58 7.94
CA GLY A 13 -10.48 5.50 8.95
C GLY A 13 -11.67 4.62 8.58
N GLU A 14 -12.72 4.68 9.39
CA GLU A 14 -13.94 3.89 9.19
C GLU A 14 -14.66 4.19 7.85
N PRO A 15 -14.73 5.44 7.36
CA PRO A 15 -15.32 5.71 6.05
C PRO A 15 -14.64 4.94 4.92
N GLY A 16 -13.30 4.94 4.89
CA GLY A 16 -12.51 4.21 3.89
C GLY A 16 -12.71 2.70 4.00
N LEU A 17 -12.64 2.16 5.21
CA LEU A 17 -12.84 0.73 5.46
C LEU A 17 -14.24 0.27 5.03
N SER A 18 -15.28 1.00 5.43
CA SER A 18 -16.67 0.67 5.07
C SER A 18 -16.91 0.73 3.55
N PHE A 19 -16.27 1.68 2.86
CA PHE A 19 -16.36 1.77 1.40
C PHE A 19 -15.66 0.58 0.73
N LEU A 20 -14.46 0.22 1.20
CA LEU A 20 -13.72 -0.94 0.70
C LEU A 20 -14.55 -2.23 0.87
N GLU A 21 -15.13 -2.47 2.05
CA GLU A 21 -15.97 -3.65 2.32
C GLU A 21 -17.15 -3.77 1.36
N LYS A 22 -17.76 -2.64 0.99
CA LYS A 22 -18.92 -2.61 0.07
C LYS A 22 -18.54 -2.77 -1.40
N ARG A 23 -17.37 -2.29 -1.82
CA ARG A 23 -17.05 -2.11 -3.24
C ARG A 23 -15.99 -3.07 -3.77
N LEU A 24 -14.99 -3.48 -2.97
CA LEU A 24 -13.82 -4.17 -3.48
C LEU A 24 -14.15 -5.50 -4.17
N ARG A 25 -15.01 -6.31 -3.57
CA ARG A 25 -15.34 -7.64 -4.11
C ARG A 25 -16.03 -7.56 -5.47
N ASP A 26 -16.99 -6.64 -5.61
CA ASP A 26 -17.71 -6.45 -6.86
C ASP A 26 -16.77 -5.86 -7.92
N TYR A 27 -16.00 -4.83 -7.56
CA TYR A 27 -15.02 -4.23 -8.46
C TYR A 27 -13.98 -5.23 -8.95
N ARG A 28 -13.45 -6.08 -8.06
CA ARG A 28 -12.53 -7.17 -8.40
C ARG A 28 -13.12 -8.09 -9.46
N LYS A 29 -14.39 -8.48 -9.30
CA LYS A 29 -15.09 -9.36 -10.24
C LYS A 29 -15.38 -8.67 -11.57
N GLU A 30 -15.92 -7.45 -11.53
CA GLU A 30 -16.29 -6.66 -12.73
C GLU A 30 -15.08 -6.38 -13.66
N ASN A 31 -13.90 -6.18 -13.05
CA ASN A 31 -12.68 -5.84 -13.79
C ASN A 31 -11.71 -7.01 -13.98
N ASN A 32 -12.11 -8.23 -13.57
CA ASN A 32 -11.29 -9.44 -13.65
C ASN A 32 -9.93 -9.26 -12.97
N ILE A 33 -9.93 -8.72 -11.71
CA ILE A 33 -8.72 -8.55 -10.93
C ILE A 33 -8.32 -9.89 -10.29
N ASP A 34 -7.10 -10.32 -10.58
CA ASP A 34 -6.57 -11.61 -10.14
C ASP A 34 -5.98 -11.54 -8.71
N PHE A 35 -5.33 -10.43 -8.36
CA PHE A 35 -4.69 -10.25 -7.06
C PHE A 35 -4.84 -8.81 -6.55
N VAL A 36 -5.03 -8.63 -5.23
CA VAL A 36 -5.29 -7.33 -4.61
C VAL A 36 -4.37 -7.10 -3.43
N VAL A 37 -3.60 -6.00 -3.48
CA VAL A 37 -2.81 -5.48 -2.35
C VAL A 37 -3.47 -4.20 -1.84
N VAL A 38 -3.65 -4.08 -0.53
CA VAL A 38 -4.29 -2.92 0.11
C VAL A 38 -3.35 -2.34 1.17
N ASN A 39 -3.03 -1.06 1.11
CA ASN A 39 -2.38 -0.41 2.24
C ASN A 39 -3.41 -0.12 3.33
N GLY A 40 -3.25 -0.78 4.49
CA GLY A 40 -4.21 -0.75 5.60
C GLY A 40 -3.78 0.08 6.80
N GLU A 41 -2.62 0.75 6.75
CA GLU A 41 -2.00 1.33 7.95
C GLU A 41 -2.84 2.38 8.67
N ASN A 42 -3.72 3.09 7.95
CA ASN A 42 -4.56 4.17 8.49
C ASN A 42 -6.03 3.78 8.67
N ALA A 43 -6.37 2.48 8.65
CA ALA A 43 -7.75 2.00 8.81
C ALA A 43 -8.39 2.42 10.15
N ASN A 44 -7.59 2.72 11.17
CA ASN A 44 -8.04 3.29 12.45
C ASN A 44 -7.61 4.76 12.62
N VAL A 45 -7.67 5.55 11.54
CA VAL A 45 -7.15 6.92 11.42
C VAL A 45 -5.62 6.95 11.56
N VAL A 46 -5.08 6.33 12.60
CA VAL A 46 -3.65 6.12 12.86
C VAL A 46 -3.45 4.69 13.34
N GLY A 47 -2.80 3.88 12.53
CA GLY A 47 -2.63 2.45 12.75
C GLY A 47 -3.82 1.62 12.29
N ILE A 48 -3.73 0.32 12.48
CA ILE A 48 -4.76 -0.68 12.16
C ILE A 48 -4.92 -1.66 13.33
N THR A 49 -6.13 -2.12 13.57
CA THR A 49 -6.43 -3.17 14.55
C THR A 49 -6.56 -4.54 13.86
N PRO A 50 -6.39 -5.67 14.58
CA PRO A 50 -6.64 -7.01 14.04
C PRO A 50 -8.02 -7.16 13.40
N ARG A 51 -9.07 -6.59 14.03
CA ARG A 51 -10.44 -6.60 13.49
C ARG A 51 -10.55 -5.92 12.13
N GLN A 52 -9.88 -4.78 11.96
CA GLN A 52 -9.88 -4.03 10.69
C GLN A 52 -9.06 -4.75 9.63
N ALA A 53 -7.94 -5.37 9.99
CA ALA A 53 -7.16 -6.21 9.09
C ALA A 53 -7.99 -7.42 8.57
N ASP A 54 -8.69 -8.11 9.47
CA ASP A 54 -9.62 -9.18 9.08
C ASP A 54 -10.76 -8.67 8.17
N ALA A 55 -11.26 -7.45 8.39
CA ALA A 55 -12.30 -6.84 7.55
C ALA A 55 -11.78 -6.57 6.13
N ILE A 56 -10.59 -6.01 5.99
CA ILE A 56 -9.93 -5.77 4.68
C ILE A 56 -9.72 -7.09 3.93
N LEU A 57 -9.22 -8.13 4.59
CA LEU A 57 -9.06 -9.46 3.98
C LEU A 57 -10.40 -10.08 3.56
N ARG A 58 -11.43 -9.96 4.41
CA ARG A 58 -12.79 -10.43 4.06
C ARG A 58 -13.41 -9.64 2.92
N ALA A 59 -13.08 -8.37 2.76
CA ALA A 59 -13.54 -7.55 1.62
C ALA A 59 -12.99 -8.03 0.27
N GLY A 60 -11.92 -8.83 0.28
CA GLY A 60 -11.36 -9.41 -0.94
C GLY A 60 -9.90 -9.01 -1.22
N ALA A 61 -9.20 -8.38 -0.27
CA ALA A 61 -7.76 -8.19 -0.35
C ALA A 61 -7.04 -9.54 -0.17
N ASP A 62 -5.98 -9.75 -0.94
CA ASP A 62 -5.11 -10.91 -0.82
C ASP A 62 -3.98 -10.64 0.19
N VAL A 63 -3.47 -9.40 0.22
CA VAL A 63 -2.39 -8.94 1.10
C VAL A 63 -2.66 -7.53 1.60
N ILE A 64 -2.27 -7.26 2.84
CA ILE A 64 -2.27 -5.93 3.44
C ILE A 64 -0.81 -5.48 3.62
N THR A 65 -0.48 -4.27 3.19
CA THR A 65 0.77 -3.58 3.50
C THR A 65 0.54 -2.50 4.56
N LEU A 66 1.59 -2.15 5.28
CA LEU A 66 1.60 -1.14 6.34
C LEU A 66 2.68 -0.08 6.06
N GLY A 67 2.82 0.87 6.98
CA GLY A 67 3.80 1.97 6.87
C GLY A 67 4.35 2.41 8.22
N ASN A 68 4.52 3.73 8.40
CA ASN A 68 5.11 4.31 9.63
C ASN A 68 4.22 4.17 10.88
N HIS A 69 2.93 3.90 10.71
CA HIS A 69 2.00 3.68 11.83
C HIS A 69 1.85 2.21 12.24
N THR A 70 2.68 1.32 11.74
CA THR A 70 2.66 -0.14 12.03
C THR A 70 2.59 -0.44 13.52
N TRP A 71 3.31 0.31 14.36
CA TRP A 71 3.44 0.05 15.81
C TRP A 71 2.46 0.83 16.68
N THR A 72 1.59 1.65 16.10
CA THR A 72 0.68 2.53 16.85
C THR A 72 -0.34 1.74 17.67
N ARG A 73 -0.74 0.56 17.20
CA ARG A 73 -1.70 -0.33 17.88
C ARG A 73 -0.98 -1.56 18.40
N THR A 74 -0.81 -1.63 19.72
CA THR A 74 -0.05 -2.72 20.35
C THR A 74 -0.69 -4.10 20.17
N GLU A 75 -2.02 -4.15 20.06
CA GLU A 75 -2.77 -5.38 19.77
C GLU A 75 -2.49 -5.97 18.40
N LEU A 76 -1.88 -5.21 17.48
CA LEU A 76 -1.48 -5.69 16.18
C LEU A 76 -0.23 -6.57 16.24
N GLN A 77 0.66 -6.37 17.20
CA GLN A 77 1.96 -7.05 17.26
C GLN A 77 1.85 -8.58 17.24
N PRO A 78 1.08 -9.24 18.13
CA PRO A 78 0.92 -10.70 18.07
C PRO A 78 0.20 -11.15 16.79
N TYR A 79 -0.71 -10.34 16.26
CA TYR A 79 -1.41 -10.63 15.02
C TYR A 79 -0.48 -10.68 13.81
N LEU A 80 0.57 -9.83 13.77
CA LEU A 80 1.58 -9.84 12.70
C LEU A 80 2.36 -11.15 12.64
N ASP A 81 2.66 -11.79 13.78
CA ASP A 81 3.34 -13.08 13.82
C ASP A 81 2.44 -14.23 13.37
N GLU A 82 1.15 -14.17 13.69
CA GLU A 82 0.18 -15.22 13.37
C GLU A 82 -0.30 -15.16 11.91
N ARG A 83 -0.36 -13.97 11.31
CA ARG A 83 -0.97 -13.73 9.99
C ARG A 83 0.06 -13.45 8.90
N LYS A 84 0.10 -14.31 7.89
CA LYS A 84 1.02 -14.17 6.74
C LYS A 84 0.57 -13.11 5.73
N LYS A 85 -0.71 -12.74 5.71
CA LYS A 85 -1.31 -11.83 4.72
C LYS A 85 -1.24 -10.35 5.11
N ILE A 86 -0.49 -10.00 6.14
CA ILE A 86 -0.22 -8.63 6.54
C ILE A 86 1.29 -8.42 6.66
N LEU A 87 1.80 -7.43 5.94
CA LEU A 87 3.23 -7.17 5.83
C LEU A 87 3.55 -5.80 6.43
N ARG A 88 4.41 -5.79 7.45
CA ARG A 88 5.06 -4.57 7.92
C ARG A 88 6.18 -4.15 6.96
N PRO A 89 6.71 -2.91 7.04
CA PRO A 89 7.93 -2.58 6.33
C PRO A 89 9.10 -3.52 6.64
N ALA A 90 9.75 -4.02 5.59
CA ALA A 90 10.83 -5.01 5.69
C ALA A 90 12.11 -4.42 6.30
N ASN A 91 12.29 -3.11 6.18
CA ASN A 91 13.46 -2.41 6.69
C ASN A 91 13.36 -2.01 8.17
N PHE A 92 12.35 -2.46 8.92
CA PHE A 92 12.42 -2.53 10.39
C PHE A 92 13.36 -3.66 10.83
N ALA A 93 13.89 -3.55 12.03
CA ALA A 93 14.80 -4.55 12.61
C ALA A 93 14.21 -5.96 12.50
N PRO A 94 15.02 -7.00 12.20
CA PRO A 94 14.55 -8.37 11.99
C PRO A 94 13.81 -8.97 13.21
N GLN A 95 14.09 -8.48 14.43
CA GLN A 95 13.46 -8.92 15.68
C GLN A 95 12.04 -8.38 15.87
N CYS A 96 11.61 -7.41 15.05
CA CYS A 96 10.24 -6.88 15.13
C CYS A 96 9.22 -7.93 14.72
N PRO A 97 8.04 -7.99 15.39
CA PRO A 97 6.96 -8.91 15.05
C PRO A 97 6.56 -8.85 13.57
N GLY A 98 6.19 -9.99 13.00
CA GLY A 98 5.74 -10.11 11.62
C GLY A 98 6.88 -10.07 10.60
N ARG A 99 6.52 -9.94 9.34
CA ARG A 99 7.43 -9.95 8.19
C ARG A 99 7.16 -8.79 7.25
N GLY A 100 8.13 -8.44 6.43
CA GLY A 100 8.00 -7.36 5.44
C GLY A 100 7.97 -7.84 4.00
N ILE A 101 8.17 -9.14 3.80
CA ILE A 101 8.13 -9.81 2.51
C ILE A 101 7.51 -11.19 2.68
N ASP A 102 6.69 -11.62 1.73
CA ASP A 102 6.22 -13.01 1.62
C ASP A 102 5.79 -13.32 0.18
N ALA A 103 5.77 -14.62 -0.16
CA ALA A 103 5.28 -15.14 -1.44
C ALA A 103 3.90 -15.80 -1.25
N PHE A 104 2.97 -15.46 -2.13
CA PHE A 104 1.58 -15.88 -2.07
C PHE A 104 1.25 -16.77 -3.27
N LYS A 105 0.79 -17.98 -3.01
CA LYS A 105 0.38 -18.92 -4.05
C LYS A 105 -0.87 -18.44 -4.78
N THR A 106 -0.80 -18.41 -6.10
CA THR A 106 -1.93 -18.09 -6.98
C THR A 106 -2.07 -19.11 -8.11
N PRO A 107 -3.21 -19.16 -8.80
CA PRO A 107 -3.37 -20.05 -9.96
C PRO A 107 -2.42 -19.75 -11.13
N PHE A 108 -1.84 -18.55 -11.17
CA PHE A 108 -0.95 -18.08 -12.25
C PHE A 108 0.53 -18.01 -11.85
N GLY A 109 0.89 -18.60 -10.71
CA GLY A 109 2.24 -18.60 -10.13
C GLY A 109 2.30 -17.87 -8.80
N ASP A 110 3.43 -17.95 -8.14
CA ASP A 110 3.61 -17.29 -6.85
C ASP A 110 3.86 -15.78 -7.05
N VAL A 111 3.21 -14.95 -6.22
CA VAL A 111 3.35 -13.49 -6.21
C VAL A 111 4.10 -13.10 -4.96
N CYS A 112 5.29 -12.53 -5.11
CA CYS A 112 6.06 -11.96 -4.02
C CYS A 112 5.62 -10.51 -3.77
N VAL A 113 5.34 -10.16 -2.52
CA VAL A 113 5.01 -8.78 -2.10
C VAL A 113 6.04 -8.31 -1.08
N LEU A 114 6.70 -7.22 -1.37
CA LEU A 114 7.67 -6.52 -0.52
C LEU A 114 7.09 -5.18 -0.07
N ASN A 115 7.08 -4.93 1.23
CA ASN A 115 6.70 -3.65 1.81
C ASN A 115 7.94 -2.94 2.37
N LEU A 116 8.11 -1.66 2.08
CA LEU A 116 9.25 -0.84 2.48
C LEU A 116 8.81 0.50 3.05
N LEU A 117 9.58 1.05 3.99
CA LEU A 117 9.35 2.37 4.58
C LEU A 117 10.47 3.34 4.20
N GLY A 118 10.10 4.50 3.68
CA GLY A 118 11.00 5.61 3.43
C GLY A 118 11.53 6.22 4.74
N ARG A 119 12.69 6.87 4.66
CA ARG A 119 13.33 7.52 5.82
C ARG A 119 13.23 9.04 5.79
N PHE A 120 12.95 9.62 4.62
CA PHE A 120 12.87 11.07 4.47
C PHE A 120 11.62 11.59 5.18
N THR A 121 11.80 12.49 6.14
CA THR A 121 10.76 13.10 7.00
C THR A 121 9.93 12.14 7.86
N LEU A 122 10.14 10.83 7.73
CA LEU A 122 9.52 9.83 8.59
C LEU A 122 10.51 9.49 9.72
N ASP A 123 10.15 9.91 10.94
CA ASP A 123 10.95 9.63 12.13
C ASP A 123 10.77 8.16 12.55
N SER A 124 11.44 7.28 11.81
CA SER A 124 11.40 5.84 12.03
C SER A 124 12.81 5.28 12.10
N ASN A 125 13.07 4.48 13.13
CA ASN A 125 14.34 3.77 13.27
C ASN A 125 14.37 2.54 12.35
N THR A 126 14.65 2.77 11.06
CA THR A 126 14.68 1.74 10.03
C THR A 126 16.00 1.72 9.28
N ASP A 127 16.33 0.58 8.69
CA ASP A 127 17.45 0.45 7.76
C ASP A 127 17.18 1.19 6.44
N ASN A 128 18.22 1.39 5.64
CA ASN A 128 18.09 2.06 4.35
C ASN A 128 17.24 1.22 3.38
N PRO A 129 16.04 1.69 2.97
CA PRO A 129 15.13 0.90 2.14
C PRO A 129 15.70 0.55 0.76
N PHE A 130 16.62 1.35 0.22
CA PHE A 130 17.26 1.08 -1.07
C PHE A 130 18.22 -0.11 -0.97
N VAL A 131 18.99 -0.18 0.10
CA VAL A 131 19.92 -1.31 0.36
C VAL A 131 19.14 -2.59 0.62
N ILE A 132 18.07 -2.48 1.42
CA ILE A 132 17.20 -3.63 1.72
C ILE A 132 16.49 -4.13 0.46
N ALA A 133 15.93 -3.22 -0.37
CA ALA A 133 15.31 -3.59 -1.64
C ALA A 133 16.30 -4.29 -2.59
N ASP A 134 17.49 -3.72 -2.74
CA ASP A 134 18.54 -4.27 -3.61
C ASP A 134 18.93 -5.68 -3.17
N GLY A 135 19.12 -5.89 -1.87
CA GLY A 135 19.44 -7.22 -1.31
C GLY A 135 18.33 -8.24 -1.56
N PHE A 136 17.07 -7.90 -1.33
CA PHE A 136 15.96 -8.82 -1.61
C PHE A 136 15.84 -9.20 -3.09
N MET A 137 16.11 -8.29 -4.02
CA MET A 137 16.07 -8.62 -5.45
C MET A 137 17.10 -9.66 -5.87
N GLU A 138 18.15 -9.91 -5.10
CA GLU A 138 19.11 -11.00 -5.34
C GLU A 138 18.60 -12.35 -4.84
N GLU A 139 17.69 -12.34 -3.87
CA GLU A 139 17.18 -13.55 -3.19
C GLU A 139 15.85 -14.05 -3.74
N ILE A 140 14.94 -13.14 -4.17
CA ILE A 140 13.62 -13.46 -4.70
C ILE A 140 13.74 -14.29 -6.00
N ARG A 141 12.92 -15.33 -6.11
CA ARG A 141 12.88 -16.24 -7.27
C ARG A 141 11.54 -16.20 -8.02
N GLU A 142 10.54 -15.60 -7.42
CA GLU A 142 9.22 -15.39 -8.00
C GLU A 142 9.32 -14.49 -9.22
N LYS A 143 8.51 -14.79 -10.27
CA LYS A 143 8.45 -13.98 -11.48
C LYS A 143 7.68 -12.68 -11.27
N ILE A 144 6.62 -12.72 -10.45
CA ILE A 144 5.80 -11.55 -10.15
C ILE A 144 6.23 -10.99 -8.79
N ILE A 145 6.83 -9.81 -8.82
CA ILE A 145 7.34 -9.10 -7.64
C ILE A 145 6.65 -7.74 -7.55
N LEU A 146 5.95 -7.52 -6.45
CA LEU A 146 5.19 -6.30 -6.16
C LEU A 146 5.83 -5.57 -4.99
N VAL A 147 6.03 -4.25 -5.10
CA VAL A 147 6.69 -3.45 -4.07
C VAL A 147 5.83 -2.25 -3.69
N ASP A 148 5.40 -2.21 -2.42
CA ASP A 148 4.81 -1.03 -1.79
C ASP A 148 5.91 -0.24 -1.08
N PHE A 149 6.19 0.96 -1.56
CA PHE A 149 7.15 1.87 -0.94
C PHE A 149 6.42 3.01 -0.24
N HIS A 150 6.14 2.82 1.03
CA HIS A 150 5.46 3.78 1.89
C HIS A 150 6.41 4.92 2.27
N ALA A 151 6.34 6.05 1.58
CA ALA A 151 7.32 7.14 1.72
C ALA A 151 6.71 8.52 1.43
N GLU A 152 7.25 9.57 2.09
CA GLU A 152 6.84 10.97 1.87
C GLU A 152 7.41 11.53 0.56
N GLY A 153 8.71 11.35 0.34
CA GLY A 153 9.45 12.04 -0.72
C GLY A 153 9.17 11.48 -2.12
N THR A 154 8.63 12.29 -3.04
CA THR A 154 8.41 11.90 -4.43
C THR A 154 9.71 11.51 -5.15
N SER A 155 10.81 12.19 -4.86
CA SER A 155 12.12 11.85 -5.42
C SER A 155 12.63 10.48 -4.97
N ALA A 156 12.42 10.13 -3.69
CA ALA A 156 12.75 8.81 -3.16
C ALA A 156 11.89 7.72 -3.82
N LYS A 157 10.58 7.94 -3.96
CA LYS A 157 9.67 7.01 -4.65
C LYS A 157 10.10 6.79 -6.09
N ARG A 158 10.38 7.87 -6.82
CA ARG A 158 10.83 7.77 -8.21
C ARG A 158 12.18 7.06 -8.33
N ALA A 159 13.13 7.33 -7.43
CA ALA A 159 14.42 6.64 -7.38
C ALA A 159 14.28 5.14 -7.10
N MET A 160 13.36 4.73 -6.20
CA MET A 160 13.04 3.33 -5.93
C MET A 160 12.47 2.65 -7.19
N GLY A 161 11.56 3.31 -7.90
CA GLY A 161 11.05 2.82 -9.17
C GLY A 161 12.16 2.52 -10.18
N PHE A 162 13.11 3.44 -10.37
CA PHE A 162 14.24 3.23 -11.28
C PHE A 162 15.27 2.20 -10.78
N LEU A 163 15.50 2.10 -9.47
CA LEU A 163 16.36 1.06 -8.90
C LEU A 163 15.83 -0.34 -9.23
N LEU A 164 14.48 -0.50 -9.18
CA LEU A 164 13.81 -1.77 -9.36
C LEU A 164 13.31 -2.00 -10.80
N ASP A 165 13.55 -1.05 -11.71
CA ASP A 165 13.11 -1.15 -13.10
C ASP A 165 13.74 -2.35 -13.82
N GLY A 166 12.89 -3.28 -14.27
CA GLY A 166 13.25 -4.56 -14.88
C GLY A 166 13.59 -5.67 -13.87
N ARG A 167 13.47 -5.38 -12.55
CA ARG A 167 13.68 -6.36 -11.46
C ARG A 167 12.39 -6.66 -10.69
N ALA A 168 11.47 -5.71 -10.62
CA ALA A 168 10.13 -5.87 -10.06
C ALA A 168 9.08 -5.76 -11.16
N SER A 169 7.93 -6.41 -10.95
CA SER A 169 6.77 -6.31 -11.86
C SER A 169 6.07 -4.99 -11.71
N ALA A 170 5.88 -4.53 -10.47
CA ALA A 170 5.30 -3.22 -10.17
C ALA A 170 5.88 -2.63 -8.88
N VAL A 171 6.06 -1.30 -8.88
CA VAL A 171 6.47 -0.50 -7.73
C VAL A 171 5.52 0.68 -7.61
N TRP A 172 4.94 0.87 -6.44
CA TRP A 172 4.08 2.01 -6.16
C TRP A 172 4.40 2.67 -4.83
N GLY A 173 4.07 3.95 -4.73
CA GLY A 173 4.15 4.68 -3.48
C GLY A 173 2.81 4.75 -2.75
N THR A 174 2.90 4.89 -1.43
CA THR A 174 1.80 5.16 -0.50
C THR A 174 2.22 6.26 0.48
N HIS A 175 1.41 6.66 1.43
CA HIS A 175 1.65 7.62 2.50
C HIS A 175 1.08 9.02 2.26
N THR A 176 1.21 9.62 1.09
CA THR A 176 0.81 11.03 0.92
C THR A 176 -0.69 11.22 0.77
N HIS A 177 -1.45 10.14 0.56
CA HIS A 177 -2.91 10.14 0.38
C HIS A 177 -3.40 10.93 -0.84
N VAL A 178 -2.51 11.36 -1.72
CA VAL A 178 -2.83 12.11 -2.94
C VAL A 178 -2.37 11.32 -4.14
N GLN A 179 -3.32 10.81 -4.92
CA GLN A 179 -2.99 10.04 -6.12
C GLN A 179 -2.26 10.92 -7.13
N THR A 180 -1.11 10.42 -7.62
CA THR A 180 -0.34 11.06 -8.67
C THR A 180 -0.79 10.62 -10.06
N SER A 181 -0.53 11.44 -11.07
CA SER A 181 -0.95 11.22 -12.45
C SER A 181 0.10 10.50 -13.31
N ASP A 182 1.15 9.95 -12.70
CA ASP A 182 2.32 9.42 -13.40
C ASP A 182 2.34 7.90 -13.54
N ALA A 183 1.16 7.25 -13.45
CA ALA A 183 1.04 5.82 -13.71
C ALA A 183 1.60 5.47 -15.10
N CYS A 184 2.60 4.57 -15.14
CA CYS A 184 3.30 4.23 -16.38
C CYS A 184 4.02 2.87 -16.28
N VAL A 185 4.50 2.39 -17.41
CA VAL A 185 5.50 1.32 -17.46
C VAL A 185 6.87 1.96 -17.66
N LEU A 186 7.82 1.66 -16.77
CA LEU A 186 9.18 2.14 -16.84
C LEU A 186 9.95 1.48 -18.00
N PRO A 187 11.09 2.05 -18.46
CA PRO A 187 11.78 1.60 -19.67
C PRO A 187 12.17 0.13 -19.74
N LYS A 188 12.41 -0.52 -18.59
CA LYS A 188 12.78 -1.95 -18.54
C LYS A 188 11.59 -2.87 -18.22
N GLY A 189 10.36 -2.33 -18.11
CA GLY A 189 9.12 -3.11 -18.00
C GLY A 189 8.53 -3.21 -16.59
N THR A 190 8.93 -2.39 -15.65
CA THR A 190 8.29 -2.30 -14.32
C THR A 190 7.11 -1.32 -14.36
N GLY A 191 5.94 -1.72 -13.90
CA GLY A 191 4.81 -0.83 -13.68
C GLY A 191 5.11 0.13 -12.51
N TYR A 192 4.68 1.40 -12.64
CA TYR A 192 5.02 2.41 -11.65
C TYR A 192 3.91 3.45 -11.46
N ILE A 193 3.72 3.89 -10.22
CA ILE A 193 3.01 5.12 -9.85
C ILE A 193 3.66 5.72 -8.60
N THR A 194 3.84 7.04 -8.56
CA THR A 194 4.49 7.71 -7.41
C THR A 194 3.67 7.61 -6.13
N ASP A 195 2.34 7.75 -6.20
CA ASP A 195 1.45 7.53 -5.05
C ASP A 195 0.08 7.03 -5.50
N LEU A 196 -0.44 6.02 -4.82
CA LEU A 196 -1.75 5.44 -5.10
C LEU A 196 -2.91 6.35 -4.69
N GLY A 197 -2.68 7.31 -3.80
CA GLY A 197 -3.72 8.08 -3.13
C GLY A 197 -4.30 7.36 -1.90
N MET A 198 -5.56 7.56 -1.60
CA MET A 198 -6.22 6.97 -0.43
C MET A 198 -7.60 6.40 -0.74
N THR A 199 -8.05 5.52 0.14
CA THR A 199 -9.46 5.13 0.26
C THR A 199 -10.05 5.79 1.49
N GLY A 200 -10.85 6.84 1.31
CA GLY A 200 -11.33 7.68 2.41
C GLY A 200 -12.25 8.80 1.96
N ALA A 201 -12.66 9.64 2.91
CA ALA A 201 -13.55 10.77 2.64
C ALA A 201 -12.94 11.73 1.61
N GLU A 202 -13.71 12.06 0.55
CA GLU A 202 -13.25 12.91 -0.54
C GLU A 202 -13.01 14.37 -0.08
N ASN A 203 -13.95 14.89 0.71
CA ASN A 203 -13.85 16.25 1.27
C ASN A 203 -13.14 16.22 2.63
N SER A 204 -11.83 16.04 2.60
CA SER A 204 -11.00 15.88 3.80
C SER A 204 -9.60 16.44 3.60
N VAL A 205 -8.86 16.61 4.68
CA VAL A 205 -7.41 16.78 4.62
C VAL A 205 -6.77 15.42 4.90
N LEU A 206 -6.44 14.70 3.83
CA LEU A 206 -5.83 13.37 3.90
C LEU A 206 -6.66 12.34 4.72
N GLY A 207 -8.00 12.42 4.63
CA GLY A 207 -8.91 11.56 5.40
C GLY A 207 -9.38 12.14 6.72
N ILE A 208 -8.74 13.21 7.22
CA ILE A 208 -9.04 13.88 8.48
C ILE A 208 -10.03 15.03 8.25
N ASP A 209 -10.85 15.31 9.28
CA ASP A 209 -11.75 16.46 9.31
C ASP A 209 -11.00 17.76 8.99
N PRO A 210 -11.47 18.56 7.99
CA PRO A 210 -10.78 19.77 7.55
C PRO A 210 -10.59 20.81 8.65
N GLU A 211 -11.59 21.00 9.55
CA GLU A 211 -11.50 21.99 10.62
C GLU A 211 -10.39 21.61 11.62
N GLN A 212 -10.27 20.31 11.93
CA GLN A 212 -9.18 19.83 12.80
C GLN A 212 -7.79 20.07 12.19
N SER A 213 -7.65 19.78 10.89
CA SER A 213 -6.38 19.96 10.20
C SER A 213 -6.02 21.44 10.07
N ILE A 214 -6.98 22.31 9.72
CA ILE A 214 -6.79 23.75 9.66
C ILE A 214 -6.40 24.29 11.05
N GLY A 215 -7.16 23.93 12.09
CA GLY A 215 -6.87 24.36 13.47
C GLY A 215 -5.44 24.01 13.90
N LYS A 216 -4.98 22.79 13.59
CA LYS A 216 -3.59 22.39 13.86
C LYS A 216 -2.57 23.31 13.19
N PHE A 217 -2.75 23.63 11.89
CA PHE A 217 -1.86 24.55 11.17
C PHE A 217 -1.97 25.99 11.66
N MET A 218 -3.11 26.38 12.23
CA MET A 218 -3.33 27.69 12.86
C MET A 218 -2.76 27.76 14.28
N GLY A 219 -2.30 26.63 14.86
CA GLY A 219 -1.67 26.58 16.19
C GLY A 219 -2.60 26.11 17.31
N ASP A 220 -3.72 25.50 17.02
CA ASP A 220 -4.58 24.88 18.03
C ASP A 220 -3.85 23.77 18.79
N PRO A 221 -4.18 23.57 20.07
CA PRO A 221 -3.63 22.46 20.85
C PRO A 221 -3.88 21.10 20.20
N PRO A 222 -2.94 20.14 20.31
CA PRO A 222 -3.11 18.80 19.76
C PRO A 222 -4.38 18.12 20.30
N ARG A 223 -5.16 17.51 19.42
CA ARG A 223 -6.32 16.68 19.76
C ARG A 223 -6.32 15.40 18.93
N ARG A 224 -7.09 14.39 19.36
CA ARG A 224 -7.23 13.16 18.61
C ARG A 224 -7.88 13.44 17.24
N TYR A 225 -7.28 12.91 16.18
CA TYR A 225 -7.82 13.02 14.84
C TYR A 225 -9.14 12.26 14.67
N GLU A 226 -10.06 12.85 13.94
CA GLU A 226 -11.33 12.26 13.53
C GLU A 226 -11.38 12.17 12.01
N SER A 227 -11.94 11.06 11.51
CA SER A 227 -12.17 10.92 10.07
C SER A 227 -13.19 11.94 9.59
N ALA A 228 -12.93 12.53 8.43
CA ALA A 228 -13.93 13.39 7.76
C ALA A 228 -15.15 12.56 7.36
N LYS A 229 -16.30 13.25 7.23
CA LYS A 229 -17.58 12.68 6.81
C LYS A 229 -17.90 13.07 5.37
N GLY A 230 -18.84 12.35 4.74
CA GLY A 230 -19.35 12.68 3.41
C GLY A 230 -19.03 11.62 2.35
N PRO A 231 -19.00 12.03 1.05
CA PRO A 231 -18.65 11.12 -0.03
C PRO A 231 -17.27 10.49 0.15
N VAL A 232 -17.14 9.24 -0.22
CA VAL A 232 -15.88 8.46 -0.09
C VAL A 232 -15.40 8.06 -1.47
N LYS A 233 -14.11 8.12 -1.67
CA LYS A 233 -13.42 7.60 -2.86
C LYS A 233 -12.53 6.42 -2.49
N LEU A 234 -12.27 5.53 -3.47
CA LEU A 234 -11.18 4.57 -3.47
C LEU A 234 -10.24 4.93 -4.60
N GLU A 235 -8.99 5.17 -4.28
CA GLU A 235 -7.92 5.38 -5.26
C GLU A 235 -6.94 4.20 -5.24
N GLY A 236 -6.34 3.92 -6.39
CA GLY A 236 -5.40 2.83 -6.57
C GLY A 236 -4.84 2.79 -7.98
N CYS A 237 -4.16 1.70 -8.30
CA CYS A 237 -3.62 1.45 -9.64
C CYS A 237 -3.83 0.00 -10.03
N ILE A 238 -4.24 -0.24 -11.28
CA ILE A 238 -4.26 -1.56 -11.89
C ILE A 238 -3.00 -1.73 -12.72
N PHE A 239 -2.25 -2.81 -12.44
CA PHE A 239 -1.10 -3.24 -13.23
C PHE A 239 -1.46 -4.52 -13.98
N GLU A 240 -1.34 -4.51 -15.27
CA GLU A 240 -1.46 -5.70 -16.10
C GLU A 240 -0.09 -6.31 -16.33
N ILE A 241 0.13 -7.54 -15.89
CA ILE A 241 1.43 -8.19 -15.85
C ILE A 241 1.40 -9.48 -16.68
N ASP A 242 2.45 -9.73 -17.45
CA ASP A 242 2.71 -11.00 -18.08
C ASP A 242 3.28 -11.99 -17.03
N PRO A 243 2.55 -13.04 -16.64
CA PRO A 243 2.99 -13.96 -15.58
C PRO A 243 4.20 -14.81 -15.98
N GLU A 244 4.49 -14.96 -17.28
CA GLU A 244 5.63 -15.73 -17.76
C GLU A 244 6.95 -14.98 -17.61
N THR A 245 6.92 -13.66 -17.79
CA THR A 245 8.12 -12.80 -17.76
C THR A 245 8.19 -11.92 -16.51
N GLY A 246 7.09 -11.72 -15.79
CA GLY A 246 6.97 -10.77 -14.70
C GLY A 246 6.90 -9.31 -15.16
N ARG A 247 6.93 -9.02 -16.46
CA ARG A 247 6.89 -7.64 -16.97
C ARG A 247 5.50 -7.04 -16.90
N CYS A 248 5.42 -5.78 -16.53
CA CYS A 248 4.21 -4.99 -16.61
C CYS A 248 3.94 -4.59 -18.06
N LEU A 249 2.70 -4.75 -18.49
CA LEU A 249 2.21 -4.40 -19.84
C LEU A 249 1.51 -3.04 -19.83
N SER A 250 0.78 -2.74 -18.76
CA SER A 250 0.11 -1.45 -18.56
C SER A 250 -0.03 -1.12 -17.08
N ALA A 251 -0.06 0.16 -16.75
CA ALA A 251 -0.35 0.68 -15.42
C ALA A 251 -1.38 1.81 -15.54
N GLU A 252 -2.50 1.69 -14.85
CA GLU A 252 -3.62 2.62 -14.92
C GLU A 252 -4.07 3.02 -13.51
N GLY A 253 -3.97 4.33 -13.20
CA GLY A 253 -4.52 4.89 -11.97
C GLY A 253 -6.05 4.86 -12.01
N ILE A 254 -6.69 4.39 -10.93
CA ILE A 254 -8.14 4.28 -10.83
C ILE A 254 -8.68 5.13 -9.68
N ARG A 255 -9.91 5.62 -9.85
CA ARG A 255 -10.67 6.29 -8.81
C ARG A 255 -12.14 5.87 -8.88
N LEU A 256 -12.63 5.26 -7.80
CA LEU A 256 -14.03 4.90 -7.63
C LEU A 256 -14.72 5.89 -6.68
N LYS A 257 -15.99 6.15 -6.92
CA LYS A 257 -16.88 6.98 -6.08
C LYS A 257 -18.17 6.25 -5.72
#